data_76e2c3f7a6eb907292795b7a98f6fc16
#
_entry.id   76e2c3f7a6eb907292795b7a98f6fc16
#
_cell.length_a   1.000
_cell.length_b   1.000
_cell.length_c   1.000
_cell.angle_alpha   90.00
_cell.angle_beta   90.00
_cell.angle_gamma   90.00
#
_symmetry.space_group_name_H-M   'P 1'
#
loop_
_entity.id
_entity.type
_entity.pdbx_description
1 polymer ?
#
loop_
_entity_poly.entity_id
_entity_poly.type
_entity_poly.pdbx_seq_one_letter_code
_entity_poly.pdbx_strand_id
1 'polypeptide(L)'
;SIGDPLYRFEEDPVRSLRAIRFATKLNFKIDSKVKEAIYEKGDLLGNISNARLFDEFCKIFLNGHGYENYKKLQSFGIAKYLLNLEKKYSGNKVYDESFKNTDKRYRDGKSITPGFLLAAILWPRLIERCSFDNGINVRKFFRSMDSIIAEQQRITAIPRKFSSYIKDIWYLQLKLNDRLKNNPYKIIKHPRFRAGYDFLLI
;
A
#
# COMPACT_ATOMS: atom_id res chain seq x y z
N SER A 1 -14.54 -13.46 18.77
CA SER A 1 -14.08 -14.83 18.45
C SER A 1 -14.61 -15.79 19.50
N ILE A 2 -14.93 -17.01 19.11
CA ILE A 2 -15.24 -18.08 20.05
C ILE A 2 -13.89 -18.58 20.59
N GLY A 3 -13.72 -18.59 21.93
CA GLY A 3 -12.49 -19.01 22.61
C GLY A 3 -11.54 -17.86 22.97
N ASP A 4 -10.39 -18.20 23.57
CA ASP A 4 -9.37 -17.25 23.99
C ASP A 4 -8.68 -16.60 22.77
N PRO A 5 -8.67 -15.25 22.65
CA PRO A 5 -8.03 -14.54 21.55
C PRO A 5 -6.52 -14.81 21.44
N LEU A 6 -5.79 -14.92 22.55
CA LEU A 6 -4.34 -15.18 22.57
C LEU A 6 -4.01 -16.51 21.87
N TYR A 7 -4.68 -17.58 22.29
CA TYR A 7 -4.50 -18.89 21.68
C TYR A 7 -4.90 -18.90 20.20
N ARG A 8 -6.02 -18.24 19.85
CA ARG A 8 -6.51 -18.20 18.47
C ARG A 8 -5.60 -17.40 17.52
N PHE A 9 -4.89 -16.39 18.01
CA PHE A 9 -3.93 -15.63 17.19
C PHE A 9 -2.58 -16.34 17.09
N GLU A 10 -2.24 -17.18 18.05
CA GLU A 10 -1.08 -18.07 17.96
C GLU A 10 -1.28 -19.16 16.92
N GLU A 11 -2.48 -19.77 16.84
CA GLU A 11 -2.84 -20.74 15.79
C GLU A 11 -2.82 -20.10 14.38
N ASP A 12 -3.39 -18.91 14.24
CA ASP A 12 -3.50 -18.20 12.96
C ASP A 12 -3.39 -16.69 13.17
N PRO A 13 -2.16 -16.12 13.06
CA PRO A 13 -1.92 -14.69 13.28
C PRO A 13 -2.73 -13.78 12.37
N VAL A 14 -3.14 -14.25 11.18
CA VAL A 14 -3.98 -13.47 10.24
C VAL A 14 -5.34 -13.09 10.84
N ARG A 15 -5.78 -13.80 11.88
CA ARG A 15 -7.02 -13.46 12.62
C ARG A 15 -6.94 -12.07 13.26
N SER A 16 -5.75 -11.60 13.65
CA SER A 16 -5.54 -10.22 14.15
C SER A 16 -5.89 -9.19 13.09
N LEU A 17 -5.45 -9.37 11.85
CA LEU A 17 -5.78 -8.52 10.70
C LEU A 17 -7.28 -8.55 10.39
N ARG A 18 -7.89 -9.74 10.44
CA ARG A 18 -9.33 -9.95 10.23
C ARG A 18 -10.16 -9.28 11.30
N ALA A 19 -9.75 -9.37 12.58
CA ALA A 19 -10.43 -8.70 13.69
C ALA A 19 -10.49 -7.18 13.47
N ILE A 20 -9.38 -6.55 13.08
CA ILE A 20 -9.35 -5.10 12.76
C ILE A 20 -10.25 -4.79 11.57
N ARG A 21 -10.14 -5.55 10.47
CA ARG A 21 -10.94 -5.35 9.27
C ARG A 21 -12.44 -5.46 9.53
N PHE A 22 -12.88 -6.48 10.26
CA PHE A 22 -14.30 -6.67 10.57
C PHE A 22 -14.80 -5.62 11.55
N ALA A 23 -14.02 -5.26 12.58
CA ALA A 23 -14.38 -4.20 13.50
C ALA A 23 -14.54 -2.85 12.77
N THR A 24 -13.69 -2.57 11.79
CA THR A 24 -13.82 -1.36 10.97
C THR A 24 -15.06 -1.43 10.07
N LYS A 25 -15.23 -2.52 9.32
CA LYS A 25 -16.36 -2.67 8.38
C LYS A 25 -17.72 -2.62 9.06
N LEU A 26 -17.85 -3.17 10.27
CA LEU A 26 -19.10 -3.28 11.01
C LEU A 26 -19.25 -2.17 12.06
N ASN A 27 -18.30 -1.24 12.13
CA ASN A 27 -18.24 -0.18 13.15
C ASN A 27 -18.31 -0.73 14.59
N PHE A 28 -17.67 -1.86 14.85
CA PHE A 28 -17.61 -2.48 16.16
C PHE A 28 -16.39 -2.00 16.95
N LYS A 29 -16.53 -1.93 18.28
CA LYS A 29 -15.40 -1.75 19.19
C LYS A 29 -14.68 -3.10 19.33
N ILE A 30 -13.35 -3.07 19.25
CA ILE A 30 -12.53 -4.25 19.54
C ILE A 30 -12.49 -4.43 21.05
N ASP A 31 -12.83 -5.63 21.52
CA ASP A 31 -12.78 -6.00 22.93
C ASP A 31 -11.35 -5.87 23.51
N SER A 32 -11.22 -5.60 24.81
CA SER A 32 -9.92 -5.40 25.48
C SER A 32 -8.99 -6.60 25.35
N LYS A 33 -9.51 -7.82 25.57
CA LYS A 33 -8.73 -9.07 25.45
C LYS A 33 -8.23 -9.28 24.02
N VAL A 34 -9.04 -8.91 23.02
CA VAL A 34 -8.63 -8.97 21.61
C VAL A 34 -7.56 -7.94 21.30
N LYS A 35 -7.63 -6.73 21.88
CA LYS A 35 -6.56 -5.71 21.73
C LYS A 35 -5.24 -6.19 22.33
N GLU A 36 -5.29 -6.69 23.55
CA GLU A 36 -4.12 -7.27 24.25
C GLU A 36 -3.49 -8.37 23.39
N ALA A 37 -4.31 -9.29 22.89
CA ALA A 37 -3.83 -10.37 22.01
C ALA A 37 -3.20 -9.84 20.71
N ILE A 38 -3.70 -8.74 20.12
CA ILE A 38 -3.08 -8.12 18.94
C ILE A 38 -1.69 -7.54 19.29
N TYR A 39 -1.56 -6.88 20.45
CA TYR A 39 -0.28 -6.34 20.88
C TYR A 39 0.75 -7.43 21.19
N GLU A 40 0.31 -8.51 21.84
CA GLU A 40 1.19 -9.59 22.28
C GLU A 40 1.61 -10.53 21.15
N LYS A 41 0.68 -10.86 20.24
CA LYS A 41 0.89 -11.87 19.17
C LYS A 41 1.01 -11.25 17.76
N GLY A 42 0.98 -9.93 17.64
CA GLY A 42 1.02 -9.26 16.32
C GLY A 42 2.32 -9.50 15.54
N ASP A 43 3.43 -9.76 16.23
CA ASP A 43 4.72 -10.08 15.60
C ASP A 43 4.73 -11.42 14.88
N LEU A 44 3.88 -12.35 15.26
CA LEU A 44 3.69 -13.64 14.56
C LEU A 44 3.22 -13.47 13.11
N LEU A 45 2.71 -12.30 12.73
CA LEU A 45 2.42 -11.97 11.33
C LEU A 45 3.69 -12.04 10.45
N GLY A 46 4.88 -11.85 11.01
CA GLY A 46 6.14 -12.04 10.31
C GLY A 46 6.40 -13.47 9.82
N ASN A 47 5.72 -14.46 10.38
CA ASN A 47 5.83 -15.87 10.00
C ASN A 47 4.82 -16.29 8.92
N ILE A 48 3.93 -15.39 8.52
CA ILE A 48 2.91 -15.66 7.50
C ILE A 48 3.50 -15.50 6.10
N SER A 49 3.12 -16.40 5.19
CA SER A 49 3.59 -16.31 3.81
C SER A 49 3.21 -14.97 3.15
N ASN A 50 4.13 -14.39 2.39
CA ASN A 50 3.95 -13.11 1.74
C ASN A 50 2.74 -13.09 0.78
N ALA A 51 2.41 -14.23 0.17
CA ALA A 51 1.23 -14.37 -0.68
C ALA A 51 -0.06 -14.20 0.12
N ARG A 52 -0.14 -14.83 1.29
CA ARG A 52 -1.31 -14.73 2.18
C ARG A 52 -1.45 -13.31 2.74
N LEU A 53 -0.33 -12.65 3.05
CA LEU A 53 -0.33 -11.25 3.48
C LEU A 53 -0.80 -10.32 2.35
N PHE A 54 -0.45 -10.61 1.08
CA PHE A 54 -0.96 -9.85 -0.05
C PHE A 54 -2.48 -10.00 -0.24
N ASP A 55 -3.03 -11.18 -0.03
CA ASP A 55 -4.48 -11.40 -0.07
C ASP A 55 -5.21 -10.60 1.02
N GLU A 56 -4.66 -10.58 2.24
CA GLU A 56 -5.24 -9.76 3.32
C GLU A 56 -5.04 -8.25 3.05
N PHE A 57 -3.90 -7.83 2.46
CA PHE A 57 -3.70 -6.46 1.99
C PHE A 57 -4.85 -6.01 1.07
N CYS A 58 -5.17 -6.81 0.08
CA CYS A 58 -6.28 -6.51 -0.83
C CYS A 58 -7.62 -6.40 -0.11
N LYS A 59 -7.92 -7.34 0.81
CA LYS A 59 -9.17 -7.34 1.57
C LYS A 59 -9.27 -6.18 2.56
N ILE A 60 -8.16 -5.70 3.10
CA ILE A 60 -8.12 -4.63 4.10
C ILE A 60 -8.23 -3.26 3.43
N PHE A 61 -7.52 -3.06 2.32
CA PHE A 61 -7.33 -1.72 1.75
C PHE A 61 -8.17 -1.42 0.50
N LEU A 62 -8.81 -2.43 -0.12
CA LEU A 62 -9.54 -2.25 -1.37
C LEU A 62 -11.04 -2.52 -1.25
N ASN A 63 -11.64 -2.22 -0.09
CA ASN A 63 -13.07 -2.47 0.15
C ASN A 63 -13.81 -1.27 0.76
N GLY A 64 -13.28 -0.07 0.56
CA GLY A 64 -13.92 1.18 0.98
C GLY A 64 -13.69 1.60 2.43
N HIS A 65 -12.83 0.88 3.16
CA HIS A 65 -12.46 1.17 4.55
C HIS A 65 -10.93 1.17 4.75
N GLY A 66 -10.17 1.40 3.69
CA GLY A 66 -8.72 1.31 3.69
C GLY A 66 -8.06 2.31 4.63
N TYR A 67 -8.54 3.56 4.65
CA TYR A 67 -8.00 4.60 5.52
C TYR A 67 -8.17 4.28 7.01
N GLU A 68 -9.38 3.90 7.42
CA GLU A 68 -9.65 3.55 8.81
C GLU A 68 -8.88 2.29 9.25
N ASN A 69 -8.80 1.30 8.38
CA ASN A 69 -7.99 0.11 8.63
C ASN A 69 -6.51 0.47 8.78
N TYR A 70 -5.98 1.34 7.93
CA TYR A 70 -4.60 1.81 8.00
C TYR A 70 -4.30 2.47 9.35
N LYS A 71 -5.16 3.39 9.81
CA LYS A 71 -4.99 4.06 11.12
C LYS A 71 -5.01 3.07 12.28
N LYS A 72 -5.93 2.09 12.27
CA LYS A 72 -5.98 1.05 13.31
C LYS A 72 -4.75 0.13 13.26
N LEU A 73 -4.31 -0.31 12.07
CA LEU A 73 -3.09 -1.12 11.93
C LEU A 73 -1.85 -0.38 12.43
N GLN A 74 -1.77 0.94 12.19
CA GLN A 74 -0.70 1.77 12.73
C GLN A 74 -0.76 1.85 14.25
N SER A 75 -1.94 2.07 14.84
CA SER A 75 -2.09 2.17 16.30
C SER A 75 -1.71 0.88 17.02
N PHE A 76 -1.89 -0.28 16.39
CA PHE A 76 -1.44 -1.58 16.90
C PHE A 76 0.02 -1.93 16.54
N GLY A 77 0.71 -1.10 15.75
CA GLY A 77 2.10 -1.35 15.33
C GLY A 77 2.29 -2.48 14.33
N ILE A 78 1.21 -3.02 13.74
CA ILE A 78 1.24 -4.17 12.83
C ILE A 78 1.14 -3.79 11.33
N ALA A 79 1.00 -2.52 11.00
CA ALA A 79 0.99 -2.05 9.60
C ALA A 79 2.27 -2.45 8.84
N LYS A 80 3.40 -2.57 9.53
CA LYS A 80 4.71 -2.96 8.98
C LYS A 80 4.73 -4.35 8.33
N TYR A 81 3.80 -5.24 8.70
CA TYR A 81 3.67 -6.59 8.12
C TYR A 81 2.88 -6.62 6.80
N LEU A 82 2.26 -5.51 6.42
CA LEU A 82 1.56 -5.36 5.14
C LEU A 82 2.24 -4.37 4.21
N LEU A 83 2.90 -3.36 4.79
CA LEU A 83 3.45 -2.22 4.07
C LEU A 83 4.85 -1.91 4.60
N ASN A 84 5.80 -1.75 3.67
CA ASN A 84 7.14 -1.29 4.00
C ASN A 84 7.13 0.22 4.28
N LEU A 85 6.54 0.60 5.41
CA LEU A 85 6.45 1.99 5.85
C LEU A 85 7.60 2.32 6.81
N GLU A 86 8.44 3.25 6.43
CA GLU A 86 9.43 3.80 7.36
C GLU A 86 8.75 4.80 8.32
N LYS A 87 9.17 4.81 9.59
CA LYS A 87 8.60 5.70 10.62
C LYS A 87 8.62 7.18 10.22
N LYS A 88 9.64 7.61 9.46
CA LYS A 88 9.77 9.00 8.98
C LYS A 88 8.64 9.46 8.05
N TYR A 89 7.92 8.53 7.43
CA TYR A 89 6.75 8.85 6.60
C TYR A 89 5.42 8.70 7.35
N SER A 90 5.46 8.36 8.63
CA SER A 90 4.25 8.31 9.46
C SER A 90 3.61 9.70 9.50
N GLY A 91 2.32 9.78 9.15
CA GLY A 91 1.62 11.07 9.01
C GLY A 91 1.85 11.80 7.68
N ASN A 92 2.52 11.19 6.70
CA ASN A 92 2.65 11.76 5.38
C ASN A 92 1.26 11.86 4.71
N LYS A 93 0.90 13.08 4.29
CA LYS A 93 -0.38 13.36 3.62
C LYS A 93 -0.65 12.45 2.42
N VAL A 94 0.41 12.09 1.67
CA VAL A 94 0.29 11.20 0.49
C VAL A 94 -0.30 9.84 0.89
N TYR A 95 0.05 9.28 2.06
CA TYR A 95 -0.52 8.02 2.51
C TYR A 95 -2.01 8.18 2.84
N ASP A 96 -2.34 9.16 3.66
CA ASP A 96 -3.71 9.42 4.07
C ASP A 96 -4.61 9.66 2.84
N GLU A 97 -4.16 10.52 1.91
CA GLU A 97 -4.91 10.82 0.69
C GLU A 97 -5.01 9.63 -0.27
N SER A 98 -3.96 8.80 -0.36
CA SER A 98 -4.00 7.59 -1.19
C SER A 98 -5.05 6.60 -0.72
N PHE A 99 -5.16 6.37 0.59
CA PHE A 99 -6.20 5.51 1.16
C PHE A 99 -7.60 6.12 1.02
N LYS A 100 -7.76 7.41 1.35
CA LYS A 100 -9.05 8.12 1.21
C LYS A 100 -9.56 8.13 -0.23
N ASN A 101 -8.66 8.40 -1.20
CA ASN A 101 -9.00 8.37 -2.62
C ASN A 101 -9.38 6.96 -3.08
N THR A 102 -8.69 5.93 -2.61
CA THR A 102 -9.03 4.53 -2.90
C THR A 102 -10.42 4.20 -2.35
N ASP A 103 -10.73 4.58 -1.11
CA ASP A 103 -12.02 4.37 -0.47
C ASP A 103 -13.14 5.13 -1.19
N LYS A 104 -12.89 6.38 -1.59
CA LYS A 104 -13.84 7.17 -2.38
C LYS A 104 -14.13 6.50 -3.72
N ARG A 105 -13.09 6.06 -4.45
CA ARG A 105 -13.27 5.36 -5.74
C ARG A 105 -14.07 4.07 -5.59
N TYR A 106 -13.85 3.33 -4.51
CA TYR A 106 -14.64 2.13 -4.20
C TYR A 106 -16.12 2.48 -4.01
N ARG A 107 -16.45 3.49 -3.20
CA ARG A 107 -17.82 3.94 -2.97
C ARG A 107 -18.49 4.48 -4.23
N ASP A 108 -17.72 5.12 -5.11
CA ASP A 108 -18.20 5.63 -6.41
C ASP A 108 -18.34 4.52 -7.48
N GLY A 109 -18.11 3.24 -7.14
CA GLY A 109 -18.16 2.12 -8.10
C GLY A 109 -17.04 2.16 -9.16
N LYS A 110 -15.97 2.95 -8.94
CA LYS A 110 -14.86 3.07 -9.88
C LYS A 110 -13.85 1.96 -9.67
N SER A 111 -13.15 1.61 -10.75
CA SER A 111 -12.08 0.61 -10.70
C SER A 111 -10.96 1.03 -9.73
N ILE A 112 -10.58 0.11 -8.85
CA ILE A 112 -9.45 0.21 -7.94
C ILE A 112 -8.51 -0.97 -8.15
N THR A 113 -7.21 -0.76 -7.95
CA THR A 113 -6.21 -1.81 -8.09
C THR A 113 -5.18 -1.74 -6.98
N PRO A 114 -4.69 -2.88 -6.47
CA PRO A 114 -3.60 -2.87 -5.48
C PRO A 114 -2.33 -2.22 -6.05
N GLY A 115 -2.10 -2.31 -7.36
CA GLY A 115 -0.93 -1.70 -8.00
C GLY A 115 -0.95 -0.17 -7.94
N PHE A 116 -2.11 0.48 -8.09
CA PHE A 116 -2.21 1.94 -7.97
C PHE A 116 -1.95 2.40 -6.53
N LEU A 117 -2.59 1.74 -5.56
CA LEU A 117 -2.41 2.06 -4.14
C LEU A 117 -0.94 1.86 -3.71
N LEU A 118 -0.33 0.75 -4.10
CA LEU A 118 1.10 0.49 -3.82
C LEU A 118 2.01 1.51 -4.50
N ALA A 119 1.71 1.89 -5.76
CA ALA A 119 2.48 2.94 -6.43
C ALA A 119 2.45 4.25 -5.64
N ALA A 120 1.29 4.65 -5.12
CA ALA A 120 1.13 5.87 -4.34
C ALA A 120 1.84 5.80 -2.97
N ILE A 121 1.68 4.70 -2.25
CA ILE A 121 2.30 4.51 -0.92
C ILE A 121 3.83 4.42 -1.01
N LEU A 122 4.37 3.78 -2.05
CA LEU A 122 5.82 3.61 -2.20
C LEU A 122 6.51 4.80 -2.89
N TRP A 123 5.74 5.73 -3.47
CA TRP A 123 6.26 6.89 -4.20
C TRP A 123 7.18 7.81 -3.38
N PRO A 124 6.83 8.21 -2.14
CA PRO A 124 7.71 9.08 -1.35
C PRO A 124 9.11 8.51 -1.16
N ARG A 125 9.23 7.20 -0.98
CA ARG A 125 10.54 6.52 -0.88
C ARG A 125 11.32 6.56 -2.18
N LEU A 126 10.63 6.44 -3.32
CA LEU A 126 11.26 6.52 -4.63
C LEU A 126 11.82 7.92 -4.88
N ILE A 127 11.03 8.95 -4.62
CA ILE A 127 11.45 10.34 -4.80
C ILE A 127 12.63 10.67 -3.90
N GLU A 128 12.58 10.31 -2.62
CA GLU A 128 13.70 10.54 -1.70
C GLU A 128 14.99 9.87 -2.18
N ARG A 129 14.92 8.62 -2.66
CA ARG A 129 16.11 7.91 -3.19
C ARG A 129 16.62 8.52 -4.50
N CYS A 130 15.78 9.26 -5.23
CA CYS A 130 16.10 9.79 -6.55
C CYS A 130 16.25 11.31 -6.56
N SER A 131 15.96 12.01 -5.44
CA SER A 131 16.11 13.45 -5.32
C SER A 131 17.58 13.86 -5.43
N PHE A 132 17.82 14.88 -6.22
CA PHE A 132 19.14 15.46 -6.47
C PHE A 132 19.01 16.96 -6.64
N ASP A 133 20.04 17.66 -6.25
CA ASP A 133 20.15 19.10 -6.41
C ASP A 133 20.10 19.54 -7.89
N ASN A 134 20.40 18.62 -8.83
CA ASN A 134 20.53 18.88 -10.26
C ASN A 134 19.53 18.11 -11.15
N GLY A 135 18.40 17.61 -10.60
CA GLY A 135 17.40 16.89 -11.38
C GLY A 135 17.41 15.35 -11.20
N ILE A 136 16.53 14.65 -11.91
CA ILE A 136 16.36 13.19 -11.74
C ILE A 136 17.39 12.43 -12.58
N ASN A 137 18.23 11.66 -11.92
CA ASN A 137 19.09 10.68 -12.60
C ASN A 137 18.27 9.46 -13.02
N VAL A 138 17.97 9.36 -14.30
CA VAL A 138 17.09 8.30 -14.87
C VAL A 138 17.59 6.90 -14.55
N ARG A 139 18.91 6.65 -14.62
CA ARG A 139 19.47 5.31 -14.29
C ARG A 139 19.26 4.95 -12.83
N LYS A 140 19.46 5.91 -11.91
CA LYS A 140 19.24 5.70 -10.48
C LYS A 140 17.74 5.54 -10.19
N PHE A 141 16.87 6.26 -10.90
CA PHE A 141 15.43 6.12 -10.77
C PHE A 141 14.98 4.67 -11.06
N PHE A 142 15.39 4.09 -12.18
CA PHE A 142 15.03 2.70 -12.51
C PHE A 142 15.58 1.68 -11.50
N ARG A 143 16.82 1.84 -11.05
CA ARG A 143 17.39 0.97 -10.01
C ARG A 143 16.64 1.08 -8.69
N SER A 144 16.29 2.30 -8.27
CA SER A 144 15.54 2.54 -7.04
C SER A 144 14.12 1.96 -7.13
N MET A 145 13.49 2.05 -8.28
CA MET A 145 12.18 1.47 -8.58
C MET A 145 12.19 -0.05 -8.33
N ASP A 146 13.16 -0.76 -8.92
CA ASP A 146 13.30 -2.20 -8.77
C ASP A 146 13.59 -2.59 -7.31
N SER A 147 14.48 -1.87 -6.65
CA SER A 147 14.83 -2.10 -5.24
C SER A 147 13.62 -1.94 -4.30
N ILE A 148 12.86 -0.85 -4.45
CA ILE A 148 11.69 -0.56 -3.61
C ILE A 148 10.59 -1.61 -3.78
N ILE A 149 10.33 -2.03 -5.02
CA ILE A 149 9.37 -3.10 -5.29
C ILE A 149 9.86 -4.42 -4.69
N ALA A 150 11.15 -4.76 -4.83
CA ALA A 150 11.72 -5.96 -4.24
C ALA A 150 11.65 -5.95 -2.70
N GLU A 151 11.86 -4.80 -2.06
CA GLU A 151 11.72 -4.65 -0.62
C GLU A 151 10.28 -4.87 -0.15
N GLN A 152 9.29 -4.33 -0.87
CA GLN A 152 7.88 -4.58 -0.57
C GLN A 152 7.51 -6.05 -0.81
N GLN A 153 8.06 -6.70 -1.84
CA GLN A 153 7.82 -8.12 -2.13
C GLN A 153 8.31 -9.06 -1.03
N ARG A 154 9.29 -8.64 -0.21
CA ARG A 154 9.71 -9.41 0.97
C ARG A 154 8.69 -9.38 2.11
N ILE A 155 7.75 -8.46 2.06
CA ILE A 155 6.68 -8.31 3.05
C ILE A 155 5.38 -8.92 2.49
N THR A 156 4.98 -8.49 1.30
CA THR A 156 3.79 -8.99 0.61
C THR A 156 4.14 -9.36 -0.82
N ALA A 157 3.82 -10.58 -1.24
CA ALA A 157 4.12 -11.07 -2.59
C ALA A 157 3.25 -10.34 -3.63
N ILE A 158 3.80 -9.29 -4.23
CA ILE A 158 3.11 -8.53 -5.27
C ILE A 158 3.12 -9.35 -6.58
N PRO A 159 1.97 -9.78 -7.13
CA PRO A 159 1.93 -10.46 -8.42
C PRO A 159 2.57 -9.62 -9.54
N ARG A 160 3.25 -10.30 -10.49
CA ARG A 160 4.00 -9.64 -11.57
C ARG A 160 3.19 -8.57 -12.34
N LYS A 161 1.89 -8.82 -12.57
CA LYS A 161 0.99 -7.86 -13.23
C LYS A 161 0.90 -6.51 -12.49
N PHE A 162 0.95 -6.52 -11.15
CA PHE A 162 0.86 -5.31 -10.35
C PHE A 162 2.22 -4.63 -10.20
N SER A 163 3.32 -5.38 -10.10
CA SER A 163 4.66 -4.77 -10.11
C SER A 163 4.96 -4.08 -11.44
N SER A 164 4.56 -4.67 -12.57
CA SER A 164 4.65 -4.00 -13.88
C SER A 164 3.77 -2.73 -13.92
N TYR A 165 2.55 -2.81 -13.39
CA TYR A 165 1.65 -1.66 -13.31
C TYR A 165 2.23 -0.50 -12.50
N ILE A 166 2.87 -0.79 -11.36
CA ILE A 166 3.56 0.22 -10.52
C ILE A 166 4.68 0.89 -11.32
N LYS A 167 5.51 0.09 -12.01
CA LYS A 167 6.60 0.59 -12.85
C LYS A 167 6.12 1.50 -13.97
N ASP A 168 5.02 1.13 -14.64
CA ASP A 168 4.41 1.93 -15.70
C ASP A 168 3.93 3.29 -15.18
N ILE A 169 3.25 3.33 -14.02
CA ILE A 169 2.81 4.58 -13.39
C ILE A 169 4.00 5.48 -13.08
N TRP A 170 5.02 4.94 -12.42
CA TRP A 170 6.20 5.72 -12.04
C TRP A 170 6.99 6.20 -13.25
N TYR A 171 7.15 5.36 -14.28
CA TYR A 171 7.76 5.76 -15.55
C TYR A 171 7.02 6.92 -16.22
N LEU A 172 5.68 6.87 -16.20
CA LEU A 172 4.87 7.94 -16.76
C LEU A 172 5.08 9.27 -16.04
N GLN A 173 5.39 9.28 -14.72
CA GLN A 173 5.71 10.53 -14.02
C GLN A 173 6.93 11.23 -14.60
N LEU A 174 7.99 10.49 -14.96
CA LEU A 174 9.15 11.08 -15.64
C LEU A 174 8.76 11.70 -16.99
N LYS A 175 7.88 11.04 -17.75
CA LYS A 175 7.44 11.52 -19.05
C LYS A 175 6.51 12.71 -18.94
N LEU A 176 5.64 12.75 -17.95
CA LEU A 176 4.70 13.83 -17.72
C LEU A 176 5.38 15.09 -17.15
N ASN A 177 6.39 14.91 -16.28
CA ASN A 177 7.18 16.04 -15.79
C ASN A 177 8.01 16.72 -16.89
N ASP A 178 8.53 15.97 -17.84
CA ASP A 178 9.32 16.47 -18.96
C ASP A 178 8.50 16.51 -20.28
N ARG A 179 7.24 16.91 -20.16
CA ARG A 179 6.26 16.90 -21.26
C ARG A 179 6.66 17.74 -22.44
N LEU A 180 7.46 18.79 -22.26
CA LEU A 180 7.95 19.65 -23.34
C LEU A 180 8.99 18.96 -24.23
N LYS A 181 9.73 17.98 -23.68
CA LYS A 181 10.72 17.18 -24.43
C LYS A 181 10.16 15.85 -24.96
N ASN A 182 8.98 15.43 -24.49
CA ASN A 182 8.35 14.18 -24.88
C ASN A 182 7.19 14.43 -25.87
N ASN A 183 7.05 13.54 -26.85
CA ASN A 183 5.92 13.60 -27.79
C ASN A 183 4.60 13.25 -27.04
N PRO A 184 3.65 14.21 -26.91
CA PRO A 184 2.41 14.01 -26.18
C PRO A 184 1.58 12.83 -26.70
N TYR A 185 1.55 12.64 -28.04
CA TYR A 185 0.78 11.55 -28.67
C TYR A 185 1.28 10.17 -28.26
N LYS A 186 2.60 10.00 -28.03
CA LYS A 186 3.17 8.74 -27.54
C LYS A 186 2.80 8.48 -26.08
N ILE A 187 2.74 9.53 -25.28
CA ILE A 187 2.37 9.43 -23.86
C ILE A 187 0.88 9.05 -23.74
N ILE A 188 0.00 9.73 -24.48
CA ILE A 188 -1.46 9.49 -24.44
C ILE A 188 -1.81 8.08 -24.91
N LYS A 189 -1.08 7.53 -25.87
CA LYS A 189 -1.29 6.15 -26.37
C LYS A 189 -0.82 5.06 -25.38
N HIS A 190 -0.14 5.42 -24.29
CA HIS A 190 0.31 4.42 -23.33
C HIS A 190 -0.88 3.74 -22.64
N PRO A 191 -0.95 2.39 -22.54
CA PRO A 191 -2.11 1.68 -21.97
C PRO A 191 -2.46 2.09 -20.53
N ARG A 192 -1.48 2.64 -19.79
CA ARG A 192 -1.63 3.12 -18.41
C ARG A 192 -1.67 4.64 -18.30
N PHE A 193 -1.82 5.36 -19.42
CA PHE A 193 -1.81 6.83 -19.42
C PHE A 193 -2.81 7.41 -18.41
N ARG A 194 -4.04 6.92 -18.41
CA ARG A 194 -5.08 7.40 -17.49
C ARG A 194 -4.66 7.24 -16.03
N ALA A 195 -4.12 6.08 -15.67
CA ALA A 195 -3.65 5.84 -14.31
C ALA A 195 -2.43 6.71 -13.95
N GLY A 196 -1.48 6.89 -14.88
CA GLY A 196 -0.34 7.80 -14.68
C GLY A 196 -0.75 9.25 -14.53
N TYR A 197 -1.77 9.69 -15.27
CA TYR A 197 -2.32 11.04 -15.15
C TYR A 197 -3.09 11.23 -13.83
N ASP A 198 -3.97 10.28 -13.47
CA ASP A 198 -4.68 10.32 -12.18
C ASP A 198 -3.69 10.31 -11.00
N PHE A 199 -2.54 9.65 -11.15
CA PHE A 199 -1.47 9.64 -10.15
C PHE A 199 -0.78 11.00 -9.99
N LEU A 200 -0.59 11.75 -11.08
CA LEU A 200 0.01 13.08 -11.05
C LEU A 200 -0.84 14.10 -10.24
N LEU A 201 -2.14 13.82 -10.08
CA LEU A 201 -3.09 14.69 -9.38
C LEU A 201 -3.20 14.41 -7.87
N ILE A 202 -2.48 13.40 -7.35
CA ILE A 202 -2.39 13.07 -5.93
C ILE A 202 -1.23 13.84 -5.30
#